data_cdc30f61a206aa098ca7e2427679024d
#
_entry.id   cdc30f61a206aa098ca7e2427679024d
#
_cell.length_a   1.000
_cell.length_b   1.000
_cell.length_c   1.000
_cell.angle_alpha   90.00
_cell.angle_beta   90.00
_cell.angle_gamma   90.00
#
_symmetry.space_group_name_H-M   'P 1'
#
loop_
_entity.id
_entity.type
_entity.pdbx_description
1 polymer ?
#
loop_
_entity_poly.entity_id
_entity_poly.type
_entity_poly.pdbx_seq_one_letter_code
_entity_poly.pdbx_strand_id
1 'polypeptide(L)'
;MPFREVLGRTGRVHTLSLPLRWSDFDMYGHVNNSAYLEFSQDSRVAFLKEMESIAGKGSVPQVFVRHAELDYRRGISPSSRTVTVNSEVTRIGRTSFGVRQLILDSDGIVCCEVKITQVAVDLRSSSPREITDSERQVLESMITRPVKEIERGQDNEPDIDQLVPPDSTE
;
A
#
# COMPACT_ATOMS: atom_id res chain seq x y z
N MET A 1 -14.72 8.04 7.55
CA MET A 1 -13.43 8.16 8.27
C MET A 1 -12.60 9.24 7.61
N PRO A 2 -12.05 10.18 8.34
CA PRO A 2 -11.30 11.26 7.73
C PRO A 2 -9.97 10.74 7.17
N PHE A 3 -9.66 11.16 5.97
CA PHE A 3 -8.33 11.02 5.39
C PHE A 3 -7.32 11.75 6.28
N ARG A 4 -6.31 11.04 6.73
CA ARG A 4 -5.28 11.57 7.62
C ARG A 4 -4.08 12.04 6.79
N GLU A 5 -3.53 13.22 7.15
CA GLU A 5 -2.18 13.59 6.76
C GLU A 5 -1.19 12.58 7.36
N VAL A 6 -0.52 11.80 6.52
CA VAL A 6 0.44 10.80 6.97
C VAL A 6 1.81 11.14 6.38
N LEU A 7 2.77 11.35 7.27
CA LEU A 7 4.19 11.47 6.94
C LEU A 7 4.57 12.64 6.00
N GLY A 8 4.08 13.86 6.29
CA GLY A 8 4.54 15.07 5.59
C GLY A 8 4.13 15.15 4.12
N ARG A 9 3.05 14.46 3.74
CA ARG A 9 2.47 14.51 2.39
C ARG A 9 1.10 15.17 2.42
N THR A 10 0.84 16.04 1.45
CA THR A 10 -0.48 16.61 1.21
C THR A 10 -1.22 15.73 0.19
N GLY A 11 -2.40 15.23 0.54
CA GLY A 11 -3.21 14.37 -0.31
C GLY A 11 -4.11 13.46 0.52
N ARG A 12 -4.97 12.72 -0.15
CA ARG A 12 -5.86 11.79 0.53
C ARG A 12 -5.22 10.42 0.61
N VAL A 13 -5.02 9.93 1.84
CA VAL A 13 -4.58 8.58 2.13
C VAL A 13 -5.75 7.81 2.70
N HIS A 14 -6.10 6.70 2.06
CA HIS A 14 -7.09 5.77 2.61
C HIS A 14 -6.43 4.92 3.69
N THR A 15 -7.12 4.75 4.81
CA THR A 15 -6.65 3.94 5.93
C THR A 15 -7.65 2.85 6.25
N LEU A 16 -7.20 1.60 6.26
CA LEU A 16 -7.98 0.44 6.68
C LEU A 16 -7.27 -0.26 7.84
N SER A 17 -8.01 -0.53 8.93
CA SER A 17 -7.52 -1.36 10.03
C SER A 17 -8.15 -2.76 9.92
N LEU A 18 -7.32 -3.79 10.00
CA LEU A 18 -7.72 -5.19 9.89
C LEU A 18 -7.30 -5.94 11.17
N PRO A 19 -8.17 -6.77 11.75
CA PRO A 19 -7.77 -7.63 12.85
C PRO A 19 -6.86 -8.74 12.34
N LEU A 20 -5.83 -9.09 13.10
CA LEU A 20 -5.01 -10.26 12.84
C LEU A 20 -5.73 -11.52 13.33
N ARG A 21 -5.74 -12.53 12.46
CA ARG A 21 -6.29 -13.86 12.77
C ARG A 21 -5.17 -14.79 13.18
N TRP A 22 -5.49 -15.82 13.93
CA TRP A 22 -4.51 -16.86 14.27
C TRP A 22 -3.87 -17.49 13.02
N SER A 23 -4.65 -17.68 11.96
CA SER A 23 -4.19 -18.23 10.68
C SER A 23 -3.20 -17.34 9.92
N ASP A 24 -3.07 -16.08 10.29
CA ASP A 24 -2.15 -15.16 9.65
C ASP A 24 -0.71 -15.35 10.10
N PHE A 25 -0.48 -16.12 11.19
CA PHE A 25 0.84 -16.36 11.77
C PHE A 25 1.43 -17.68 11.27
N ASP A 26 2.76 -17.68 11.09
CA ASP A 26 3.53 -18.87 10.76
C ASP A 26 4.10 -19.57 12.00
N MET A 27 4.84 -20.65 11.76
CA MET A 27 5.47 -21.44 12.83
C MET A 27 6.57 -20.67 13.59
N TYR A 28 7.06 -19.57 13.06
CA TYR A 28 8.07 -18.71 13.71
C TYR A 28 7.46 -17.62 14.58
N GLY A 29 6.14 -17.55 14.64
CA GLY A 29 5.43 -16.55 15.43
C GLY A 29 5.42 -15.16 14.80
N HIS A 30 5.56 -15.07 13.50
CA HIS A 30 5.40 -13.84 12.75
C HIS A 30 4.25 -13.96 11.75
N VAL A 31 3.70 -12.83 11.34
CA VAL A 31 2.72 -12.80 10.26
C VAL A 31 3.34 -13.41 9.00
N ASN A 32 2.66 -14.40 8.42
CA ASN A 32 3.09 -15.08 7.22
C ASN A 32 3.18 -14.10 6.04
N ASN A 33 4.21 -14.25 5.21
CA ASN A 33 4.43 -13.38 4.06
C ASN A 33 3.22 -13.30 3.10
N SER A 34 2.45 -14.38 2.95
CA SER A 34 1.23 -14.38 2.14
C SER A 34 0.12 -13.50 2.71
N ALA A 35 0.01 -13.40 4.03
CA ALA A 35 -1.01 -12.59 4.69
C ALA A 35 -0.88 -11.10 4.36
N TYR A 36 0.35 -10.60 4.16
CA TYR A 36 0.56 -9.20 3.75
C TYR A 36 -0.09 -8.89 2.39
N LEU A 37 -0.08 -9.86 1.47
CA LEU A 37 -0.75 -9.70 0.18
C LEU A 37 -2.28 -9.71 0.33
N GLU A 38 -2.83 -10.50 1.25
CA GLU A 38 -4.26 -10.49 1.58
C GLU A 38 -4.67 -9.14 2.20
N PHE A 39 -3.92 -8.61 3.16
CA PHE A 39 -4.17 -7.27 3.73
C PHE A 39 -4.12 -6.18 2.67
N SER A 40 -3.16 -6.27 1.77
CA SER A 40 -3.03 -5.38 0.63
C SER A 40 -4.26 -5.44 -0.28
N GLN A 41 -4.76 -6.64 -0.57
CA GLN A 41 -5.95 -6.84 -1.40
C GLN A 41 -7.21 -6.28 -0.75
N ASP A 42 -7.43 -6.58 0.54
CA ASP A 42 -8.59 -6.09 1.28
C ASP A 42 -8.60 -4.56 1.33
N SER A 43 -7.45 -3.97 1.61
CA SER A 43 -7.30 -2.51 1.62
C SER A 43 -7.54 -1.90 0.24
N ARG A 44 -7.08 -2.53 -0.84
CA ARG A 44 -7.30 -2.06 -2.20
C ARG A 44 -8.78 -2.08 -2.58
N VAL A 45 -9.50 -3.15 -2.22
CA VAL A 45 -10.95 -3.25 -2.46
C VAL A 45 -11.70 -2.17 -1.67
N ALA A 46 -11.36 -1.97 -0.40
CA ALA A 46 -11.96 -0.94 0.44
C ALA A 46 -11.68 0.47 -0.12
N PHE A 47 -10.45 0.71 -0.57
CA PHE A 47 -10.03 1.97 -1.16
C PHE A 47 -10.83 2.33 -2.41
N LEU A 48 -10.98 1.39 -3.35
CA LEU A 48 -11.78 1.60 -4.57
C LEU A 48 -13.25 1.85 -4.25
N LYS A 49 -13.82 1.08 -3.30
CA LYS A 49 -15.22 1.28 -2.86
C LYS A 49 -15.43 2.63 -2.20
N GLU A 50 -14.50 3.11 -1.41
CA GLU A 50 -14.59 4.43 -0.78
C GLU A 50 -14.52 5.54 -1.82
N MET A 51 -13.61 5.45 -2.78
CA MET A 51 -13.55 6.39 -3.91
C MET A 51 -14.88 6.43 -4.68
N GLU A 52 -15.46 5.27 -4.99
CA GLU A 52 -16.74 5.18 -5.68
C GLU A 52 -17.89 5.75 -4.83
N SER A 53 -17.86 5.53 -3.51
CA SER A 53 -18.87 6.09 -2.59
C SER A 53 -18.84 7.62 -2.55
N ILE A 54 -17.67 8.22 -2.66
CA ILE A 54 -17.49 9.69 -2.64
C ILE A 54 -17.84 10.31 -3.99
N ALA A 55 -17.38 9.71 -5.08
CA ALA A 55 -17.46 10.30 -6.42
C ALA A 55 -18.66 9.81 -7.25
N GLY A 56 -19.38 8.80 -6.75
CA GLY A 56 -20.54 8.21 -7.42
C GLY A 56 -20.23 6.87 -8.10
N LYS A 57 -21.28 6.11 -8.34
CA LYS A 57 -21.17 4.78 -8.96
C LYS A 57 -20.56 4.88 -10.37
N GLY A 58 -19.57 4.02 -10.63
CA GLY A 58 -18.87 3.96 -11.92
C GLY A 58 -17.82 5.05 -12.11
N SER A 59 -17.49 5.79 -11.06
CA SER A 59 -16.46 6.85 -11.10
C SER A 59 -15.04 6.31 -10.96
N VAL A 60 -14.87 5.04 -10.64
CA VAL A 60 -13.57 4.37 -10.55
C VAL A 60 -13.47 3.25 -11.58
N PRO A 61 -12.28 3.00 -12.16
CA PRO A 61 -12.12 1.96 -13.16
C PRO A 61 -12.25 0.56 -12.55
N GLN A 62 -12.85 -0.35 -13.31
CA GLN A 62 -12.66 -1.78 -13.06
C GLN A 62 -11.22 -2.15 -13.36
N VAL A 63 -10.56 -2.92 -12.48
CA VAL A 63 -9.12 -3.10 -12.58
C VAL A 63 -8.69 -4.55 -12.36
N PHE A 64 -7.62 -4.93 -13.08
CA PHE A 64 -6.81 -6.12 -12.74
C PHE A 64 -5.46 -5.67 -12.21
N VAL A 65 -4.90 -6.46 -11.30
CA VAL A 65 -3.51 -6.28 -10.85
C VAL A 65 -2.58 -6.85 -11.91
N ARG A 66 -1.66 -6.01 -12.40
CA ARG A 66 -0.62 -6.43 -13.34
C ARG A 66 0.69 -6.76 -12.64
N HIS A 67 1.01 -6.01 -11.58
CA HIS A 67 2.27 -6.14 -10.88
C HIS A 67 2.06 -5.80 -9.41
N ALA A 68 2.72 -6.55 -8.53
CA ALA A 68 2.82 -6.26 -7.12
C ALA A 68 4.26 -6.53 -6.66
N GLU A 69 4.81 -5.58 -5.91
CA GLU A 69 6.12 -5.64 -5.28
C GLU A 69 5.92 -5.43 -3.78
N LEU A 70 6.45 -6.34 -2.96
CA LEU A 70 6.38 -6.28 -1.51
C LEU A 70 7.80 -6.17 -0.95
N ASP A 71 8.01 -5.15 -0.13
CA ASP A 71 9.25 -4.93 0.61
C ASP A 71 8.96 -5.18 2.11
N TYR A 72 9.43 -6.31 2.63
CA TYR A 72 9.25 -6.73 4.02
C TYR A 72 10.34 -6.11 4.87
N ARG A 73 10.00 -5.08 5.65
CA ARG A 73 10.96 -4.32 6.47
C ARG A 73 11.07 -4.84 7.88
N ARG A 74 9.98 -5.38 8.42
CA ARG A 74 9.91 -5.88 9.80
C ARG A 74 8.80 -6.91 9.94
N GLY A 75 9.04 -7.98 10.70
CA GLY A 75 8.02 -8.95 11.07
C GLY A 75 6.99 -8.36 12.02
N ILE A 76 5.72 -8.70 11.82
CA ILE A 76 4.64 -8.38 12.75
C ILE A 76 4.49 -9.54 13.73
N SER A 77 4.60 -9.25 15.03
CA SER A 77 4.52 -10.25 16.09
C SER A 77 3.07 -10.50 16.54
N PRO A 78 2.80 -11.63 17.26
CA PRO A 78 1.47 -11.92 17.82
C PRO A 78 0.98 -10.91 18.87
N SER A 79 1.86 -10.06 19.40
CA SER A 79 1.47 -8.95 20.29
C SER A 79 0.66 -7.88 19.57
N SER A 80 0.86 -7.74 18.26
CA SER A 80 0.00 -6.93 17.41
C SER A 80 -1.33 -7.63 17.19
N ARG A 81 -2.42 -6.96 17.53
CA ARG A 81 -3.79 -7.49 17.35
C ARG A 81 -4.42 -7.04 16.05
N THR A 82 -3.89 -5.98 15.47
CA THR A 82 -4.38 -5.36 14.25
C THR A 82 -3.21 -4.92 13.38
N VAL A 83 -3.46 -4.83 12.09
CA VAL A 83 -2.62 -4.10 11.14
C VAL A 83 -3.39 -2.93 10.58
N THR A 84 -2.67 -1.87 10.25
CA THR A 84 -3.22 -0.71 9.56
C THR A 84 -2.58 -0.63 8.18
N VAL A 85 -3.40 -0.52 7.14
CA VAL A 85 -2.94 -0.35 5.76
C VAL A 85 -3.29 1.05 5.29
N ASN A 86 -2.27 1.83 4.95
CA ASN A 86 -2.41 3.15 4.36
C ASN A 86 -2.18 3.06 2.86
N SER A 87 -3.17 3.46 2.05
CA SER A 87 -3.14 3.38 0.58
C SER A 87 -3.19 4.76 -0.06
N GLU A 88 -2.35 4.98 -1.07
CA GLU A 88 -2.29 6.21 -1.85
C GLU A 88 -2.10 5.91 -3.34
N VAL A 89 -2.61 6.76 -4.22
CA VAL A 89 -2.29 6.73 -5.66
C VAL A 89 -0.97 7.44 -5.86
N THR A 90 -0.05 6.84 -6.62
CA THR A 90 1.30 7.40 -6.86
C THR A 90 1.49 7.93 -8.26
N ARG A 91 0.85 7.32 -9.24
CA ARG A 91 0.93 7.71 -10.66
C ARG A 91 -0.31 7.29 -11.42
N ILE A 92 -0.63 7.98 -12.49
CA ILE A 92 -1.73 7.64 -13.39
C ILE A 92 -1.20 7.70 -14.82
N GLY A 93 -1.31 6.56 -15.53
CA GLY A 93 -0.99 6.43 -16.96
C GLY A 93 -2.25 6.50 -17.83
N ARG A 94 -2.14 6.04 -19.08
CA ARG A 94 -3.26 5.99 -20.01
C ARG A 94 -4.26 4.89 -19.68
N THR A 95 -3.77 3.69 -19.38
CA THR A 95 -4.57 2.49 -19.10
C THR A 95 -4.32 1.92 -17.72
N SER A 96 -3.42 2.49 -16.93
CA SER A 96 -3.00 1.94 -15.64
C SER A 96 -2.68 3.03 -14.63
N PHE A 97 -2.73 2.68 -13.35
CA PHE A 97 -2.27 3.55 -12.27
C PHE A 97 -1.53 2.76 -11.21
N GLY A 98 -0.68 3.44 -10.48
CA GLY A 98 0.10 2.89 -9.37
C GLY A 98 -0.55 3.22 -8.03
N VAL A 99 -0.54 2.25 -7.13
CA VAL A 99 -0.92 2.41 -5.73
C VAL A 99 0.26 1.99 -4.87
N ARG A 100 0.54 2.77 -3.85
CA ARG A 100 1.47 2.45 -2.78
C ARG A 100 0.69 2.18 -1.51
N GLN A 101 1.06 1.13 -0.82
CA GLN A 101 0.46 0.81 0.48
C GLN A 101 1.56 0.64 1.52
N LEU A 102 1.32 1.15 2.72
CA LEU A 102 2.15 0.91 3.89
C LEU A 102 1.34 0.06 4.86
N ILE A 103 1.89 -1.09 5.26
CA ILE A 103 1.31 -1.98 6.26
C ILE A 103 2.05 -1.76 7.56
N LEU A 104 1.31 -1.31 8.57
CA LEU A 104 1.83 -0.95 9.88
C LEU A 104 1.30 -1.91 10.95
N ASP A 105 2.11 -2.18 11.96
CA ASP A 105 1.69 -2.91 13.14
C ASP A 105 0.81 -2.04 14.09
N SER A 106 0.41 -2.60 15.23
CA SER A 106 -0.40 -1.89 16.22
C SER A 106 0.31 -0.69 16.86
N ASP A 107 1.64 -0.64 16.80
CA ASP A 107 2.44 0.47 17.31
C ASP A 107 2.65 1.57 16.26
N GLY A 108 2.11 1.37 15.05
CA GLY A 108 2.23 2.32 13.95
C GLY A 108 3.56 2.25 13.21
N ILE A 109 4.31 1.16 13.38
CA ILE A 109 5.58 0.96 12.70
C ILE A 109 5.34 0.32 11.34
N VAL A 110 5.97 0.86 10.30
CA VAL A 110 5.89 0.30 8.94
C VAL A 110 6.62 -1.04 8.89
N CYS A 111 5.86 -2.10 8.62
CA CYS A 111 6.37 -3.47 8.52
C CYS A 111 6.53 -3.96 7.09
N CYS A 112 5.72 -3.44 6.17
CA CYS A 112 5.83 -3.77 4.75
C CYS A 112 5.41 -2.58 3.89
N GLU A 113 6.09 -2.39 2.78
CA GLU A 113 5.65 -1.50 1.70
C GLU A 113 5.21 -2.34 0.51
N VAL A 114 4.04 -2.03 -0.04
CA VAL A 114 3.51 -2.71 -1.22
C VAL A 114 3.33 -1.68 -2.33
N LYS A 115 3.89 -1.97 -3.51
CA LYS A 115 3.69 -1.17 -4.73
C LYS A 115 2.91 -2.00 -5.74
N ILE A 116 1.79 -1.48 -6.19
CA ILE A 116 0.87 -2.19 -7.07
C ILE A 116 0.66 -1.39 -8.34
N THR A 117 0.73 -2.06 -9.49
CA THR A 117 0.25 -1.51 -10.76
C THR A 117 -1.07 -2.18 -11.11
N GLN A 118 -2.11 -1.37 -11.24
CA GLN A 118 -3.44 -1.79 -11.65
C GLN A 118 -3.73 -1.29 -13.06
N VAL A 119 -4.38 -2.13 -13.88
CA VAL A 119 -4.76 -1.84 -15.25
C VAL A 119 -6.26 -1.75 -15.35
N ALA A 120 -6.76 -0.65 -15.89
CA ALA A 120 -8.18 -0.49 -16.18
C ALA A 120 -8.60 -1.46 -17.29
N VAL A 121 -9.70 -2.17 -17.06
CA VAL A 121 -10.17 -3.23 -17.95
C VAL A 121 -11.65 -3.06 -18.31
N ASP A 122 -12.00 -3.53 -19.49
CA ASP A 122 -13.38 -3.87 -19.82
C ASP A 122 -13.64 -5.31 -19.38
N LEU A 123 -14.57 -5.50 -18.45
CA LEU A 123 -14.85 -6.84 -17.90
C LEU A 123 -15.49 -7.80 -18.89
N ARG A 124 -16.12 -7.31 -19.97
CA ARG A 124 -16.76 -8.17 -20.98
C ARG A 124 -15.71 -8.84 -21.86
N SER A 125 -14.71 -8.07 -22.27
CA SER A 125 -13.62 -8.55 -23.12
C SER A 125 -12.39 -8.98 -22.33
N SER A 126 -12.32 -8.66 -21.03
CA SER A 126 -11.13 -8.81 -20.17
C SER A 126 -9.89 -8.13 -20.74
N SER A 127 -10.10 -7.08 -21.53
CA SER A 127 -9.03 -6.33 -22.22
C SER A 127 -8.72 -5.02 -21.52
N PRO A 128 -7.47 -4.56 -21.54
CA PRO A 128 -7.12 -3.23 -21.07
C PRO A 128 -7.88 -2.14 -21.84
N ARG A 129 -8.33 -1.12 -21.14
CA ARG A 129 -8.96 0.08 -21.71
C ARG A 129 -8.34 1.35 -21.16
N GLU A 130 -8.60 2.46 -21.81
CA GLU A 130 -8.19 3.75 -21.28
C GLU A 130 -8.97 4.13 -20.04
N ILE A 131 -8.30 4.80 -19.12
CA ILE A 131 -8.91 5.45 -17.97
C ILE A 131 -9.65 6.67 -18.49
N THR A 132 -10.95 6.75 -18.21
CA THR A 132 -11.78 7.88 -18.64
C THR A 132 -11.40 9.16 -17.90
N ASP A 133 -11.76 10.33 -18.45
CA ASP A 133 -11.45 11.61 -17.80
C ASP A 133 -12.09 11.73 -16.40
N SER A 134 -13.31 11.23 -16.21
CA SER A 134 -13.96 11.21 -14.92
C SER A 134 -13.26 10.31 -13.90
N GLU A 135 -12.87 9.11 -14.31
CA GLU A 135 -12.07 8.20 -13.48
C GLU A 135 -10.71 8.80 -13.13
N ARG A 136 -10.08 9.47 -14.09
CA ARG A 136 -8.81 10.16 -13.90
C ARG A 136 -8.91 11.26 -12.85
N GLN A 137 -9.94 12.10 -12.92
CA GLN A 137 -10.16 13.15 -11.92
C GLN A 137 -10.29 12.60 -10.51
N VAL A 138 -11.00 11.48 -10.34
CA VAL A 138 -11.12 10.81 -9.04
C VAL A 138 -9.77 10.29 -8.56
N LEU A 139 -9.03 9.59 -9.43
CA LEU A 139 -7.70 9.08 -9.08
C LEU A 139 -6.71 10.21 -8.74
N GLU A 140 -6.74 11.32 -9.48
CA GLU A 140 -5.89 12.50 -9.23
C GLU A 140 -6.16 13.14 -7.87
N SER A 141 -7.41 13.12 -7.41
CA SER A 141 -7.77 13.60 -6.07
C SER A 141 -7.15 12.79 -4.94
N MET A 142 -6.70 11.57 -5.24
CA MET A 142 -6.09 10.62 -4.30
C MET A 142 -4.57 10.54 -4.43
N ILE A 143 -3.96 11.33 -5.32
CA ILE A 143 -2.50 11.43 -5.41
C ILE A 143 -2.00 12.24 -4.22
N THR A 144 -1.12 11.63 -3.44
CA THR A 144 -0.37 12.37 -2.42
C THR A 144 0.87 12.99 -3.06
N ARG A 145 1.03 14.30 -2.86
CA ARG A 145 2.23 15.02 -3.29
C ARG A 145 3.19 15.13 -2.11
N PRO A 146 4.50 14.93 -2.30
CA PRO A 146 5.46 15.23 -1.25
C PRO A 146 5.35 16.71 -0.91
N VAL A 147 5.25 17.03 0.38
CA VAL A 147 5.51 18.41 0.84
C VAL A 147 6.95 18.71 0.44
N LYS A 148 7.21 19.83 -0.26
CA LYS A 148 8.57 20.22 -0.63
C LYS A 148 9.45 20.10 0.60
N GLU A 149 10.42 19.17 0.55
CA GLU A 149 11.42 19.05 1.60
C GLU A 149 12.12 20.40 1.76
N ILE A 150 11.97 20.97 2.94
CA ILE A 150 12.93 21.93 3.44
C ILE A 150 14.21 21.10 3.63
N GLU A 151 15.24 21.45 2.89
CA GLU A 151 16.56 20.82 2.92
C GLU A 151 16.98 20.50 4.36
N ARG A 152 16.92 19.24 4.74
CA ARG A 152 17.64 18.66 5.87
C ARG A 152 18.64 17.68 5.33
N GLY A 153 19.89 17.95 5.68
CA GLY A 153 21.05 17.29 5.17
C GLY A 153 21.04 15.77 5.31
N GLN A 154 21.71 15.18 4.36
CA GLN A 154 22.38 13.88 4.33
C GLN A 154 21.96 12.90 5.44
N ASP A 155 21.04 12.02 5.12
CA ASP A 155 20.84 10.80 5.89
C ASP A 155 21.76 9.73 5.31
N ASN A 156 22.72 9.32 6.15
CA ASN A 156 23.54 8.13 5.93
C ASN A 156 22.62 6.92 5.80
N GLU A 157 22.60 6.29 4.65
CA GLU A 157 22.14 4.92 4.54
C GLU A 157 22.97 4.04 5.49
N PRO A 158 22.36 3.23 6.35
CA PRO A 158 23.12 2.29 7.15
C PRO A 158 23.73 1.24 6.22
N ASP A 159 25.05 1.10 6.30
CA ASP A 159 25.85 0.10 5.61
C ASP A 159 25.38 -1.30 6.00
N ILE A 160 24.73 -1.99 5.06
CA ILE A 160 24.21 -3.36 5.24
C ILE A 160 25.31 -4.40 5.45
N ASP A 161 26.57 -4.07 5.20
CA ASP A 161 27.71 -4.98 5.40
C ASP A 161 28.09 -5.16 6.89
N GLN A 162 27.49 -4.41 7.81
CA GLN A 162 27.76 -4.53 9.25
C GLN A 162 26.82 -5.50 9.99
N LEU A 163 25.87 -6.16 9.30
CA LEU A 163 24.90 -7.07 9.92
C LEU A 163 25.26 -8.55 9.81
N VAL A 164 26.42 -8.90 9.30
CA VAL A 164 26.93 -10.27 9.31
C VAL A 164 27.78 -10.47 10.57
N PRO A 165 27.34 -11.30 11.54
CA PRO A 165 28.20 -11.63 12.68
C PRO A 165 29.42 -12.41 12.18
N PRO A 166 30.62 -12.20 12.76
CA PRO A 166 31.80 -12.95 12.37
C PRO A 166 31.59 -14.44 12.65
N ASP A 167 31.96 -15.22 11.64
CA ASP A 167 31.97 -16.68 11.66
C ASP A 167 32.75 -17.19 12.87
N SER A 168 32.07 -17.86 13.79
CA SER A 168 32.73 -18.52 14.93
C SER A 168 33.25 -19.88 14.47
N THR A 169 34.44 -19.86 13.89
CA THR A 169 35.31 -21.05 13.81
C THR A 169 36.13 -21.14 15.08
N GLU A 170 35.71 -22.04 15.99
CA GLU A 170 36.58 -23.00 16.73
C GLU A 170 35.67 -24.05 17.42
#